data_714d336089867803de1f310a9d4e5554
#
_entry.id   714d336089867803de1f310a9d4e5554
#
_cell.length_a   1.000
_cell.length_b   1.000
_cell.length_c   1.000
_cell.angle_alpha   90.00
_cell.angle_beta   90.00
_cell.angle_gamma   90.00
#
_symmetry.space_group_name_H-M   'P 1'
#
loop_
_entity.id
_entity.type
_entity.pdbx_description
1 polymer ?
#
loop_
_entity_poly.entity_id
_entity_poly.type
_entity_poly.pdbx_seq_one_letter_code
_entity_poly.pdbx_strand_id
1 'polypeptide(L)'
;RKIRDDYEMAYLAKWFSDQEPVPAIRTVRGNLEEGKEFYMQRCASCHGKNGEGNRLAGGPSLQRLEGWYYLQQMRKFRSGERGYHPKDISGRTMAAASKEISDQNLRNVVAYSVDAFGPEEAISNRDRYTPKE
;
A
#
# COMPACT_ATOMS: atom_id res chain seq x y z
N ARG A 1 -27.67 -4.06 7.70
CA ARG A 1 -27.86 -5.49 7.90
C ARG A 1 -26.57 -6.12 8.43
N LYS A 2 -26.65 -6.92 9.46
CA LYS A 2 -25.52 -7.69 9.96
C LYS A 2 -25.35 -8.97 9.14
N ILE A 3 -24.10 -9.39 8.92
CA ILE A 3 -23.78 -10.73 8.42
C ILE A 3 -24.17 -11.71 9.52
N ARG A 4 -25.04 -12.69 9.20
CA ARG A 4 -25.71 -13.51 10.20
C ARG A 4 -25.07 -14.88 10.41
N ASP A 5 -24.35 -15.39 9.42
CA ASP A 5 -23.76 -16.71 9.47
C ASP A 5 -22.52 -16.85 8.55
N ASP A 6 -21.83 -17.96 8.70
CA ASP A 6 -20.62 -18.26 7.95
C ASP A 6 -20.89 -18.43 6.44
N TYR A 7 -22.09 -18.81 6.05
CA TYR A 7 -22.49 -18.95 4.65
C TYR A 7 -22.58 -17.58 3.97
N GLU A 8 -23.24 -16.60 4.60
CA GLU A 8 -23.30 -15.22 4.10
C GLU A 8 -21.88 -14.62 4.02
N MET A 9 -21.03 -14.91 5.00
CA MET A 9 -19.63 -14.47 5.01
C MET A 9 -18.84 -15.05 3.83
N ALA A 10 -18.94 -16.36 3.62
CA ALA A 10 -18.25 -17.04 2.52
C ALA A 10 -18.74 -16.56 1.16
N TYR A 11 -20.05 -16.34 1.01
CA TYR A 11 -20.64 -15.80 -0.20
C TYR A 11 -20.10 -14.39 -0.53
N LEU A 12 -20.06 -13.50 0.45
CA LEU A 12 -19.53 -12.17 0.28
C LEU A 12 -18.02 -12.17 -0.03
N ALA A 13 -17.26 -13.00 0.67
CA ALA A 13 -15.82 -13.14 0.41
C ALA A 13 -15.56 -13.61 -1.03
N LYS A 14 -16.33 -14.62 -1.49
CA LYS A 14 -16.25 -15.07 -2.88
C LYS A 14 -16.64 -13.98 -3.87
N TRP A 15 -17.74 -13.28 -3.62
CA TRP A 15 -18.18 -12.20 -4.50
C TRP A 15 -17.10 -11.12 -4.66
N PHE A 16 -16.48 -10.68 -3.56
CA PHE A 16 -15.38 -9.72 -3.62
C PHE A 16 -14.15 -10.25 -4.36
N SER A 17 -13.82 -11.54 -4.17
CA SER A 17 -12.67 -12.15 -4.82
C SER A 17 -12.86 -12.32 -6.34
N ASP A 18 -14.10 -12.42 -6.80
CA ASP A 18 -14.44 -12.58 -8.22
C ASP A 18 -14.50 -11.23 -8.98
N GLN A 19 -14.38 -10.11 -8.27
CA GLN A 19 -14.36 -8.79 -8.92
C GLN A 19 -13.07 -8.59 -9.72
N GLU A 20 -13.20 -7.98 -10.89
CA GLU A 20 -12.03 -7.62 -11.68
C GLU A 20 -11.12 -6.64 -10.90
N PRO A 21 -9.80 -6.90 -10.88
CA PRO A 21 -8.88 -5.99 -10.22
C PRO A 21 -8.80 -4.67 -10.99
N VAL A 22 -9.08 -3.58 -10.27
CA VAL A 22 -8.89 -2.22 -10.77
C VAL A 22 -7.54 -1.69 -10.26
N PRO A 23 -6.74 -1.02 -11.08
CA PRO A 23 -5.47 -0.45 -10.63
C PRO A 23 -5.71 0.64 -9.58
N ALA A 24 -4.77 0.79 -8.66
CA ALA A 24 -4.80 1.86 -7.68
C ALA A 24 -4.78 3.24 -8.36
N ILE A 25 -5.58 4.16 -7.84
CA ILE A 25 -5.71 5.51 -8.41
C ILE A 25 -4.49 6.36 -8.03
N ARG A 26 -3.98 7.13 -9.00
CA ARG A 26 -2.91 8.10 -8.80
C ARG A 26 -3.46 9.38 -8.16
N THR A 27 -3.44 9.45 -6.84
CA THR A 27 -3.94 10.60 -6.07
C THR A 27 -2.84 11.40 -5.36
N VAL A 28 -1.60 10.90 -5.40
CA VAL A 28 -0.44 11.54 -4.77
C VAL A 28 0.60 11.86 -5.83
N ARG A 29 1.03 13.12 -5.86
CA ARG A 29 2.12 13.56 -6.73
C ARG A 29 3.46 13.47 -6.01
N GLY A 30 4.48 13.02 -6.73
CA GLY A 30 5.85 12.91 -6.24
C GLY A 30 6.83 12.59 -7.37
N ASN A 31 8.10 12.67 -7.06
CA ASN A 31 9.17 12.30 -7.99
C ASN A 31 9.30 10.76 -8.02
N LEU A 32 9.04 10.16 -9.18
CA LEU A 32 9.02 8.70 -9.33
C LEU A 32 10.42 8.07 -9.21
N GLU A 33 11.46 8.74 -9.73
CA GLU A 33 12.84 8.24 -9.65
C GLU A 33 13.36 8.26 -8.21
N GLU A 34 13.19 9.37 -7.51
CA GLU A 34 13.55 9.46 -6.10
C GLU A 34 12.73 8.49 -5.24
N GLY A 35 11.45 8.32 -5.57
CA GLY A 35 10.57 7.36 -4.91
C GLY A 35 11.03 5.93 -5.09
N LYS A 36 11.45 5.57 -6.31
CA LYS A 36 12.04 4.26 -6.64
C LYS A 36 13.31 4.00 -5.85
N GLU A 37 14.23 4.95 -5.88
CA GLU A 37 15.49 4.82 -5.15
C GLU A 37 15.26 4.64 -3.65
N PHE A 38 14.41 5.49 -3.06
CA PHE A 38 14.04 5.39 -1.65
C PHE A 38 13.38 4.05 -1.31
N TYR A 39 12.45 3.60 -2.16
CA TYR A 39 11.76 2.32 -1.97
C TYR A 39 12.75 1.15 -1.95
N MET A 40 13.65 1.09 -2.92
CA MET A 40 14.63 0.01 -3.03
C MET A 40 15.59 -0.03 -1.84
N GLN A 41 15.98 1.13 -1.32
CA GLN A 41 16.89 1.24 -0.18
C GLN A 41 16.23 0.93 1.18
N ARG A 42 14.96 1.30 1.36
CA ARG A 42 14.33 1.35 2.67
C ARG A 42 13.12 0.42 2.85
N CYS A 43 12.45 0.05 1.78
CA CYS A 43 11.14 -0.62 1.83
C CYS A 43 11.17 -2.04 1.26
N ALA A 44 11.92 -2.25 0.19
CA ALA A 44 11.90 -3.49 -0.61
C ALA A 44 12.32 -4.73 0.18
N SER A 45 13.20 -4.61 1.16
CA SER A 45 13.63 -5.76 1.98
C SER A 45 12.49 -6.43 2.75
N CYS A 46 11.50 -5.64 3.19
CA CYS A 46 10.34 -6.14 3.91
C CYS A 46 9.10 -6.31 3.04
N HIS A 47 8.91 -5.43 2.03
CA HIS A 47 7.70 -5.41 1.22
C HIS A 47 7.85 -6.05 -0.18
N GLY A 48 9.06 -6.50 -0.53
CA GLY A 48 9.36 -7.04 -1.87
C GLY A 48 9.72 -5.93 -2.87
N LYS A 49 10.45 -6.28 -3.92
CA LYS A 49 10.91 -5.33 -4.94
C LYS A 49 9.77 -4.73 -5.75
N ASN A 50 8.68 -5.47 -5.90
CA ASN A 50 7.47 -5.07 -6.62
C ASN A 50 6.27 -4.87 -5.69
N GLY A 51 6.52 -4.64 -4.41
CA GLY A 51 5.46 -4.46 -3.42
C GLY A 51 4.59 -5.70 -3.17
N GLU A 52 5.07 -6.87 -3.54
CA GLU A 52 4.33 -8.14 -3.41
C GLU A 52 4.15 -8.61 -1.97
N GLY A 53 4.95 -8.06 -1.06
CA GLY A 53 4.99 -8.47 0.34
C GLY A 53 6.01 -9.59 0.59
N ASN A 54 6.33 -9.78 1.86
CA ASN A 54 7.20 -10.85 2.32
C ASN A 54 6.72 -11.35 3.69
N ARG A 55 6.13 -12.54 3.70
CA ARG A 55 5.56 -13.12 4.93
C ARG A 55 6.61 -13.38 6.02
N LEU A 56 7.82 -13.76 5.64
CA LEU A 56 8.90 -14.03 6.58
C LEU A 56 9.41 -12.74 7.25
N ALA A 57 9.43 -11.64 6.51
CA ALA A 57 9.79 -10.33 7.04
C ALA A 57 8.61 -9.60 7.71
N GLY A 58 7.40 -10.17 7.67
CA GLY A 58 6.20 -9.55 8.21
C GLY A 58 5.68 -8.35 7.39
N GLY A 59 6.21 -8.14 6.18
CA GLY A 59 5.80 -7.06 5.29
C GLY A 59 4.59 -7.43 4.43
N PRO A 60 3.46 -6.75 4.55
CA PRO A 60 2.30 -6.99 3.70
C PRO A 60 2.52 -6.50 2.28
N SER A 61 1.69 -7.01 1.34
CA SER A 61 1.64 -6.49 -0.03
C SER A 61 1.19 -5.02 -0.06
N LEU A 62 1.80 -4.24 -0.93
CA LEU A 62 1.49 -2.83 -1.18
C LEU A 62 0.87 -2.61 -2.56
N GLN A 63 0.58 -3.68 -3.30
CA GLN A 63 0.29 -3.62 -4.73
C GLN A 63 -1.05 -2.98 -5.11
N ARG A 64 -1.99 -2.85 -4.19
CA ARG A 64 -3.35 -2.36 -4.49
C ARG A 64 -3.80 -1.25 -3.56
N LEU A 65 -2.85 -0.53 -3.00
CA LEU A 65 -3.16 0.59 -2.11
C LEU A 65 -3.41 1.86 -2.92
N GLU A 66 -4.54 2.47 -2.69
CA GLU A 66 -4.84 3.81 -3.19
C GLU A 66 -3.84 4.83 -2.63
N GLY A 67 -3.37 5.75 -3.47
CA GLY A 67 -2.30 6.68 -3.10
C GLY A 67 -2.64 7.52 -1.86
N TRP A 68 -3.86 8.08 -1.79
CA TRP A 68 -4.31 8.86 -0.63
C TRP A 68 -4.32 8.04 0.66
N TYR A 69 -4.76 6.78 0.58
CA TYR A 69 -4.81 5.87 1.74
C TYR A 69 -3.40 5.49 2.18
N TYR A 70 -2.54 5.12 1.23
CA TYR A 70 -1.15 4.75 1.49
C TYR A 70 -0.39 5.90 2.18
N LEU A 71 -0.48 7.12 1.65
CA LEU A 71 0.14 8.30 2.24
C LEU A 71 -0.38 8.57 3.66
N GLN A 72 -1.70 8.46 3.86
CA GLN A 72 -2.30 8.66 5.17
C GLN A 72 -1.81 7.61 6.18
N GLN A 73 -1.74 6.35 5.81
CA GLN A 73 -1.25 5.30 6.69
C GLN A 73 0.23 5.48 7.06
N MET A 74 1.06 5.86 6.11
CA MET A 74 2.46 6.18 6.37
C MET A 74 2.61 7.34 7.36
N ARG A 75 1.81 8.39 7.22
CA ARG A 75 1.76 9.51 8.17
C ARG A 75 1.32 9.07 9.56
N LYS A 76 0.34 8.18 9.66
CA LYS A 76 -0.11 7.63 10.94
C LYS A 76 0.95 6.78 11.63
N PHE A 77 1.69 5.97 10.89
CA PHE A 77 2.83 5.25 11.43
C PHE A 77 3.91 6.21 11.94
N ARG A 78 4.22 7.24 11.16
CA ARG A 78 5.23 8.24 11.51
C ARG A 78 4.85 9.04 12.77
N SER A 79 3.58 9.41 12.91
CA SER A 79 3.08 10.18 14.06
C SER A 79 2.81 9.35 15.31
N GLY A 80 2.83 8.03 15.21
CA GLY A 80 2.49 7.13 16.32
C GLY A 80 0.99 6.85 16.49
N GLU A 81 0.14 7.34 15.59
CA GLU A 81 -1.30 7.02 15.58
C GLU A 81 -1.59 5.60 15.16
N ARG A 82 -0.64 4.93 14.48
CA ARG A 82 -0.69 3.53 14.10
C ARG A 82 0.61 2.84 14.47
N GLY A 83 0.53 1.55 14.84
CA GLY A 83 1.70 0.76 15.24
C GLY A 83 2.18 1.05 16.67
N TYR A 84 1.29 1.53 17.54
CA TYR A 84 1.61 1.84 18.94
C TYR A 84 1.29 0.69 19.91
N HIS A 85 0.39 -0.22 19.54
CA HIS A 85 -0.07 -1.27 20.44
C HIS A 85 1.04 -2.29 20.72
N PRO A 86 1.30 -2.67 22.00
CA PRO A 86 2.40 -3.58 22.35
C PRO A 86 2.37 -4.96 21.67
N LYS A 87 1.17 -5.44 21.34
CA LYS A 87 0.97 -6.75 20.66
C LYS A 87 1.08 -6.65 19.14
N ASP A 88 1.07 -5.45 18.56
CA ASP A 88 1.23 -5.22 17.13
C ASP A 88 2.71 -5.12 16.75
N ILE A 89 3.38 -6.26 16.70
CA ILE A 89 4.84 -6.31 16.43
C ILE A 89 5.15 -5.72 15.05
N SER A 90 4.43 -6.15 14.02
CA SER A 90 4.65 -5.65 12.65
C SER A 90 4.35 -4.16 12.51
N GLY A 91 3.25 -3.68 13.10
CA GLY A 91 2.92 -2.26 13.09
C GLY A 91 3.94 -1.41 13.83
N ARG A 92 4.49 -1.90 14.94
CA ARG A 92 5.55 -1.21 15.68
C ARG A 92 6.85 -1.12 14.87
N THR A 93 7.19 -2.19 14.15
CA THR A 93 8.35 -2.19 13.24
C THR A 93 8.15 -1.15 12.15
N MET A 94 6.95 -1.09 11.55
CA MET A 94 6.64 -0.10 10.52
C MET A 94 6.63 1.34 11.06
N ALA A 95 6.12 1.56 12.27
CA ALA A 95 6.15 2.87 12.93
C ALA A 95 7.60 3.35 13.16
N ALA A 96 8.48 2.47 13.66
CA ALA A 96 9.90 2.77 13.83
C ALA A 96 10.59 3.09 12.49
N ALA A 97 10.31 2.30 11.45
CA ALA A 97 10.87 2.52 10.12
C ALA A 97 10.41 3.84 9.47
N SER A 98 9.22 4.31 9.82
CA SER A 98 8.60 5.52 9.24
C SER A 98 9.00 6.80 9.94
N LYS A 99 9.52 6.75 11.16
CA LYS A 99 9.67 7.90 12.06
C LYS A 99 10.47 9.07 11.46
N GLU A 100 11.54 8.77 10.78
CA GLU A 100 12.48 9.77 10.23
C GLU A 100 12.23 10.07 8.74
N ILE A 101 11.15 9.58 8.15
CA ILE A 101 10.86 9.81 6.74
C ILE A 101 10.20 11.18 6.56
N SER A 102 10.78 12.05 5.73
CA SER A 102 10.20 13.34 5.40
C SER A 102 8.87 13.20 4.64
N ASP A 103 8.02 14.21 4.70
CA ASP A 103 6.76 14.19 3.94
C ASP A 103 7.00 14.12 2.42
N GLN A 104 8.05 14.76 1.93
CA GLN A 104 8.42 14.69 0.52
C GLN A 104 8.82 13.26 0.11
N ASN A 105 9.63 12.57 0.92
CA ASN A 105 9.98 11.17 0.65
C ASN A 105 8.77 10.25 0.74
N LEU A 106 7.84 10.48 1.67
CA LEU A 106 6.57 9.75 1.70
C LEU A 106 5.77 9.94 0.40
N ARG A 107 5.66 11.16 -0.09
CA ARG A 107 4.97 11.45 -1.36
C ARG A 107 5.66 10.77 -2.53
N ASN A 108 6.97 10.87 -2.62
CA ASN A 108 7.74 10.26 -3.70
C ASN A 108 7.59 8.74 -3.73
N VAL A 109 7.72 8.07 -2.57
CA VAL A 109 7.60 6.61 -2.48
C VAL A 109 6.18 6.13 -2.75
N VAL A 110 5.17 6.87 -2.29
CA VAL A 110 3.76 6.54 -2.56
C VAL A 110 3.45 6.70 -4.05
N ALA A 111 3.85 7.81 -4.65
CA ALA A 111 3.66 8.04 -6.09
C ALA A 111 4.31 6.93 -6.93
N TYR A 112 5.56 6.58 -6.61
CA TYR A 112 6.27 5.48 -7.26
C TYR A 112 5.54 4.14 -7.09
N SER A 113 5.16 3.79 -5.86
CA SER A 113 4.54 2.49 -5.55
C SER A 113 3.21 2.32 -6.27
N VAL A 114 2.37 3.35 -6.27
CA VAL A 114 1.08 3.33 -6.99
C VAL A 114 1.30 3.22 -8.50
N ASP A 115 2.34 3.85 -9.03
CA ASP A 115 2.66 3.80 -10.46
C ASP A 115 3.23 2.44 -10.90
N ALA A 116 4.10 1.85 -10.10
CA ALA A 116 4.91 0.70 -10.48
C ALA A 116 4.34 -0.66 -10.06
N PHE A 117 3.49 -0.72 -9.01
CA PHE A 117 3.07 -1.99 -8.42
C PHE A 117 1.71 -2.44 -8.89
N GLY A 118 1.54 -3.74 -8.98
CA GLY A 118 0.31 -4.42 -9.36
C GLY A 118 0.52 -5.38 -10.52
N PRO A 119 -0.52 -6.11 -10.92
CA PRO A 119 -0.48 -6.94 -12.12
C PRO A 119 -0.18 -6.10 -13.36
N GLU A 120 0.61 -6.63 -14.30
CA GLU A 120 1.02 -5.94 -15.52
C GLU A 120 -0.18 -5.39 -16.31
N GLU A 121 -1.23 -6.19 -16.43
CA GLU A 121 -2.47 -5.77 -17.08
C GLU A 121 -3.13 -4.57 -16.39
N ALA A 122 -3.17 -4.56 -15.06
CA ALA A 122 -3.70 -3.43 -14.30
C ALA A 122 -2.84 -2.17 -14.46
N ILE A 123 -1.51 -2.34 -14.52
CA ILE A 123 -0.57 -1.24 -14.77
C ILE A 123 -0.76 -0.67 -16.17
N SER A 124 -0.85 -1.51 -17.20
CA SER A 124 -1.03 -1.10 -18.59
C SER A 124 -2.36 -0.36 -18.84
N ASN A 125 -3.40 -0.70 -18.08
CA ASN A 125 -4.71 -0.07 -18.18
C ASN A 125 -4.93 1.11 -17.20
N ARG A 126 -3.92 1.50 -16.43
CA ARG A 126 -4.04 2.48 -15.34
C ARG A 126 -4.61 3.83 -15.80
N ASP A 127 -4.17 4.33 -16.95
CA ASP A 127 -4.61 5.64 -17.45
C ASP A 127 -6.10 5.69 -17.80
N ARG A 128 -6.72 4.53 -18.00
CA ARG A 128 -8.18 4.43 -18.21
C ARG A 128 -8.96 4.80 -16.95
N TYR A 129 -8.40 4.51 -15.77
CA TYR A 129 -9.05 4.70 -14.47
C TYR A 129 -8.52 5.91 -13.70
N THR A 130 -7.42 6.50 -14.13
CA THR A 130 -6.87 7.70 -13.47
C THR A 130 -7.64 8.92 -13.97
N PRO A 131 -8.22 9.74 -13.06
CA PRO A 131 -8.87 10.98 -13.46
C PRO A 131 -7.90 11.86 -14.26
N LYS A 132 -8.32 12.33 -15.41
CA LYS A 132 -7.58 13.35 -16.16
C LYS A 132 -7.70 14.67 -15.38
N GLU A 133 -6.59 15.32 -15.17
CA GLU A 133 -6.57 16.64 -14.53
C GLU A 133 -7.28 17.71 -15.39
#